data_6765fb54c6453f7fa42dbb9565bfbcb7
#
_entry.id   6765fb54c6453f7fa42dbb9565bfbcb7
#
_cell.length_a   1.000
_cell.length_b   1.000
_cell.length_c   1.000
_cell.angle_alpha   90.00
_cell.angle_beta   90.00
_cell.angle_gamma   90.00
#
_symmetry.space_group_name_H-M   'P 1'
#
loop_
_entity.id
_entity.type
_entity.pdbx_description
1 polymer ?
#
loop_
_entity_poly.entity_id
_entity_poly.type
_entity_poly.pdbx_seq_one_letter_code
_entity_poly.pdbx_strand_id
1 'polypeptide(L)'
;SDRNIKVAKSHAIKSNLDIKYLCSSPENFNSKTKFDVVLNMEIVEHVQDVDFFLKSCSKLLKKNGIMFVATLNKTLKSYLFAIVGAEYVLRWLPIGTHEWDKFVKPNDLVDILKKYDLKLDSLDGMKFNPIKNEWNISSDRSVNYIGKFIKI
;
A
#
# COMPACT_ATOMS: atom_id res chain seq x y z
N SER A 1 -1.94 -14.34 -5.12
CA SER A 1 -2.29 -15.64 -5.75
C SER A 1 -1.04 -16.48 -5.97
N ASP A 2 -1.19 -17.79 -6.03
CA ASP A 2 -0.06 -18.73 -6.26
C ASP A 2 0.67 -18.44 -7.57
N ARG A 3 -0.06 -18.02 -8.61
CA ARG A 3 0.52 -17.63 -9.89
C ARG A 3 1.50 -16.47 -9.74
N ASN A 4 1.10 -15.41 -9.03
CA ASN A 4 1.96 -14.23 -8.82
C ASN A 4 3.19 -14.60 -7.98
N ILE A 5 3.02 -15.44 -6.96
CA ILE A 5 4.16 -15.93 -6.13
C ILE A 5 5.15 -16.74 -6.96
N LYS A 6 4.68 -17.61 -7.89
CA LYS A 6 5.57 -18.35 -8.80
C LYS A 6 6.39 -17.42 -9.70
N VAL A 7 5.75 -16.39 -10.28
CA VAL A 7 6.42 -15.39 -11.10
C VAL A 7 7.45 -14.60 -10.29
N ALA A 8 7.08 -14.14 -9.09
CA ALA A 8 7.96 -13.39 -8.21
C ALA A 8 9.20 -14.21 -7.78
N LYS A 9 9.02 -15.50 -7.42
CA LYS A 9 10.14 -16.42 -7.12
C LYS A 9 11.09 -16.58 -8.32
N SER A 10 10.54 -16.79 -9.51
CA SER A 10 11.35 -16.91 -10.73
C SER A 10 12.15 -15.64 -11.01
N HIS A 11 11.54 -14.46 -10.80
CA HIS A 11 12.22 -13.18 -10.96
C HIS A 11 13.35 -12.98 -9.94
N ALA A 12 13.10 -13.30 -8.65
CA ALA A 12 14.12 -13.19 -7.61
C ALA A 12 15.34 -14.09 -7.89
N ILE A 13 15.13 -15.33 -8.34
CA ILE A 13 16.20 -16.24 -8.74
C ILE A 13 17.03 -15.64 -9.88
N LYS A 14 16.38 -15.14 -10.94
CA LYS A 14 17.07 -14.50 -12.08
C LYS A 14 17.86 -13.26 -11.68
N SER A 15 17.39 -12.54 -10.66
CA SER A 15 18.02 -11.32 -10.16
C SER A 15 19.00 -11.58 -9.01
N ASN A 16 19.25 -12.84 -8.66
CA ASN A 16 20.11 -13.26 -7.54
C ASN A 16 19.73 -12.58 -6.21
N LEU A 17 18.40 -12.53 -5.92
CA LEU A 17 17.83 -11.94 -4.71
C LEU A 17 17.37 -13.03 -3.75
N ASP A 18 17.80 -12.94 -2.48
CA ASP A 18 17.30 -13.82 -1.41
C ASP A 18 16.01 -13.24 -0.80
N ILE A 19 14.85 -13.59 -1.39
CA ILE A 19 13.53 -13.15 -0.94
C ILE A 19 12.66 -14.36 -0.64
N LYS A 20 12.09 -14.42 0.57
CA LYS A 20 11.12 -15.43 0.96
C LYS A 20 9.71 -15.01 0.55
N TYR A 21 9.14 -15.68 -0.43
CA TYR A 21 7.76 -15.47 -0.87
C TYR A 21 6.80 -16.48 -0.24
N LEU A 22 5.70 -15.96 0.32
CA LEU A 22 4.63 -16.75 0.91
C LEU A 22 3.29 -16.36 0.26
N CYS A 23 2.45 -17.34 -0.07
CA CYS A 23 1.09 -17.11 -0.49
C CYS A 23 0.18 -17.11 0.75
N SER A 24 0.01 -15.94 1.35
CA SER A 24 -0.79 -15.75 2.55
C SER A 24 -1.31 -14.32 2.60
N SER A 25 -2.33 -14.08 3.40
CA SER A 25 -2.74 -12.75 3.82
C SER A 25 -2.21 -12.45 5.22
N PRO A 26 -2.07 -11.16 5.62
CA PRO A 26 -1.61 -10.80 6.96
C PRO A 26 -2.49 -11.39 8.08
N GLU A 27 -3.79 -11.51 7.85
CA GLU A 27 -4.77 -12.04 8.80
C GLU A 27 -4.53 -13.52 9.10
N ASN A 28 -4.05 -14.27 8.11
CA ASN A 28 -3.76 -15.69 8.19
C ASN A 28 -2.27 -15.99 8.44
N PHE A 29 -1.43 -14.96 8.41
CA PHE A 29 0.01 -15.12 8.61
C PHE A 29 0.38 -15.13 10.08
N ASN A 30 0.44 -16.33 10.66
CA ASN A 30 0.85 -16.51 12.05
C ASN A 30 2.39 -16.65 12.14
N SER A 31 3.08 -15.54 12.32
CA SER A 31 4.53 -15.54 12.53
C SER A 31 4.89 -15.21 13.97
N LYS A 32 5.77 -16.03 14.56
CA LYS A 32 6.42 -15.70 15.83
C LYS A 32 7.48 -14.61 15.66
N THR A 33 8.02 -14.46 14.45
CA THR A 33 9.02 -13.44 14.12
C THR A 33 8.31 -12.12 13.83
N LYS A 34 8.76 -11.04 14.46
CA LYS A 34 8.34 -9.68 14.17
C LYS A 34 9.33 -9.02 13.23
N PHE A 35 8.84 -8.07 12.45
CA PHE A 35 9.61 -7.36 11.43
C PHE A 35 9.96 -5.95 11.87
N ASP A 36 11.10 -5.45 11.41
CA ASP A 36 11.52 -4.07 11.63
C ASP A 36 10.71 -3.12 10.74
N VAL A 37 10.35 -3.58 9.55
CA VAL A 37 9.58 -2.81 8.56
C VAL A 37 8.46 -3.67 7.97
N VAL A 38 7.27 -3.08 7.81
CA VAL A 38 6.13 -3.64 7.06
C VAL A 38 5.74 -2.65 5.96
N LEU A 39 5.63 -3.13 4.74
CA LEU A 39 5.24 -2.35 3.57
C LEU A 39 3.86 -2.78 3.07
N ASN A 40 2.92 -1.84 3.00
CA ASN A 40 1.61 -2.00 2.40
C ASN A 40 1.52 -1.03 1.21
N MET A 41 1.86 -1.52 0.03
CA MET A 41 1.96 -0.71 -1.19
C MET A 41 0.80 -1.02 -2.12
N GLU A 42 -0.11 -0.05 -2.32
CA GLU A 42 -1.27 -0.15 -3.21
C GLU A 42 -2.09 -1.44 -2.94
N ILE A 43 -2.44 -1.67 -1.67
CA ILE A 43 -3.16 -2.88 -1.25
C ILE A 43 -4.41 -2.57 -0.42
N VAL A 44 -4.41 -1.48 0.37
CA VAL A 44 -5.49 -1.22 1.34
C VAL A 44 -6.82 -0.91 0.64
N GLU A 45 -6.81 -0.38 -0.56
CA GLU A 45 -7.98 -0.13 -1.42
C GLU A 45 -8.58 -1.41 -2.03
N HIS A 46 -7.89 -2.54 -1.90
CA HIS A 46 -8.34 -3.83 -2.44
C HIS A 46 -8.81 -4.82 -1.38
N VAL A 47 -8.62 -4.51 -0.10
CA VAL A 47 -9.05 -5.39 0.99
C VAL A 47 -10.52 -5.15 1.35
N GLN A 48 -11.18 -6.18 1.89
CA GLN A 48 -12.58 -6.09 2.29
C GLN A 48 -12.76 -5.28 3.58
N ASP A 49 -11.86 -5.47 4.54
CA ASP A 49 -11.86 -4.81 5.85
C ASP A 49 -10.48 -4.21 6.12
N VAL A 50 -10.37 -2.90 5.89
CA VAL A 50 -9.13 -2.14 6.07
C VAL A 50 -8.68 -2.13 7.54
N ASP A 51 -9.61 -2.02 8.48
CA ASP A 51 -9.30 -2.01 9.92
C ASP A 51 -8.68 -3.34 10.36
N PHE A 52 -9.30 -4.45 10.00
CA PHE A 52 -8.82 -5.80 10.33
C PHE A 52 -7.49 -6.14 9.64
N PHE A 53 -7.32 -5.73 8.37
CA PHE A 53 -6.08 -5.88 7.63
C PHE A 53 -4.93 -5.13 8.30
N LEU A 54 -5.10 -3.83 8.57
CA LEU A 54 -4.07 -3.00 9.20
C LEU A 54 -3.75 -3.42 10.64
N LYS A 55 -4.75 -3.86 11.40
CA LYS A 55 -4.56 -4.52 12.70
C LYS A 55 -3.64 -5.73 12.58
N SER A 56 -3.88 -6.58 11.58
CA SER A 56 -3.08 -7.77 11.36
C SER A 56 -1.64 -7.43 10.96
N CYS A 57 -1.45 -6.45 10.08
CA CYS A 57 -0.15 -5.91 9.73
C CYS A 57 0.59 -5.32 10.95
N SER A 58 -0.11 -4.58 11.82
CA SER A 58 0.48 -3.96 13.01
C SER A 58 1.05 -4.99 13.99
N LYS A 59 0.41 -6.16 14.09
CA LYS A 59 0.86 -7.27 14.94
C LYS A 59 2.17 -7.89 14.46
N LEU A 60 2.54 -7.70 13.21
CA LEU A 60 3.79 -8.20 12.64
C LEU A 60 4.99 -7.31 12.93
N LEU A 61 4.78 -6.09 13.38
CA LEU A 61 5.86 -5.14 13.70
C LEU A 61 6.47 -5.39 15.08
N LYS A 62 7.77 -5.16 15.18
CA LYS A 62 8.47 -4.96 16.45
C LYS A 62 8.05 -3.62 17.06
N LYS A 63 8.31 -3.45 18.36
CA LYS A 63 8.30 -2.13 18.98
C LYS A 63 9.33 -1.24 18.28
N ASN A 64 8.99 0.03 18.02
CA ASN A 64 9.75 0.99 17.20
C ASN A 64 9.92 0.56 15.72
N GLY A 65 9.24 -0.48 15.28
CA GLY A 65 9.19 -0.88 13.87
C GLY A 65 8.40 0.13 13.02
N ILE A 66 8.65 0.14 11.73
CA ILE A 66 8.08 1.12 10.79
C ILE A 66 7.08 0.43 9.88
N MET A 67 5.91 1.04 9.70
CA MET A 67 4.94 0.67 8.67
C MET A 67 4.86 1.77 7.61
N PHE A 68 5.00 1.40 6.35
CA PHE A 68 4.63 2.25 5.23
C PHE A 68 3.29 1.80 4.66
N VAL A 69 2.43 2.77 4.34
CA VAL A 69 1.16 2.53 3.65
C VAL A 69 1.06 3.53 2.52
N ALA A 70 1.07 3.03 1.28
CA ALA A 70 0.82 3.82 0.08
C ALA A 70 -0.51 3.39 -0.53
N THR A 71 -1.35 4.36 -0.91
CA THR A 71 -2.68 4.11 -1.48
C THR A 71 -3.24 5.35 -2.18
N LEU A 72 -4.36 5.17 -2.86
CA LEU A 72 -5.13 6.24 -3.49
C LEU A 72 -5.96 7.01 -2.45
N ASN A 73 -5.93 8.34 -2.56
CA ASN A 73 -6.74 9.21 -1.71
C ASN A 73 -8.20 9.26 -2.21
N LYS A 74 -9.18 9.31 -1.33
CA LYS A 74 -10.59 9.42 -1.69
C LYS A 74 -10.97 10.87 -2.02
N THR A 75 -10.61 11.33 -3.22
CA THR A 75 -10.89 12.67 -3.75
C THR A 75 -11.49 12.59 -5.15
N LEU A 76 -12.16 13.65 -5.60
CA LEU A 76 -12.64 13.74 -6.98
C LEU A 76 -11.48 13.71 -7.99
N LYS A 77 -10.33 14.30 -7.63
CA LYS A 77 -9.14 14.29 -8.47
C LYS A 77 -8.59 12.88 -8.66
N SER A 78 -8.50 12.07 -7.59
CA SER A 78 -8.07 10.67 -7.71
C SER A 78 -9.05 9.83 -8.53
N TYR A 79 -10.36 10.07 -8.40
CA TYR A 79 -11.37 9.45 -9.25
C TYR A 79 -11.09 9.72 -10.74
N LEU A 80 -10.89 10.98 -11.09
CA LEU A 80 -10.64 11.37 -12.49
C LEU A 80 -9.31 10.80 -13.03
N PHE A 81 -8.25 10.78 -12.23
CA PHE A 81 -6.95 10.31 -12.70
C PHE A 81 -6.79 8.79 -12.64
N ALA A 82 -7.15 8.15 -11.52
CA ALA A 82 -6.94 6.71 -11.35
C ALA A 82 -8.00 5.86 -12.06
N ILE A 83 -9.26 6.32 -12.10
CA ILE A 83 -10.34 5.56 -12.74
C ILE A 83 -10.55 6.07 -14.16
N VAL A 84 -11.02 7.31 -14.34
CA VAL A 84 -11.35 7.80 -15.69
C VAL A 84 -10.11 7.85 -16.56
N GLY A 85 -9.00 8.42 -16.07
CA GLY A 85 -7.75 8.55 -16.82
C GLY A 85 -7.08 7.22 -17.11
N ALA A 86 -6.75 6.44 -16.09
CA ALA A 86 -5.95 5.23 -16.25
C ALA A 86 -6.73 4.04 -16.83
N GLU A 87 -8.02 3.88 -16.48
CA GLU A 87 -8.82 2.73 -16.93
C GLU A 87 -9.58 3.00 -18.23
N TYR A 88 -10.21 4.16 -18.38
CA TYR A 88 -11.07 4.44 -19.55
C TYR A 88 -10.35 5.17 -20.69
N VAL A 89 -9.53 6.18 -20.39
CA VAL A 89 -8.87 7.00 -21.42
C VAL A 89 -7.57 6.36 -21.89
N LEU A 90 -6.62 6.13 -20.99
CA LEU A 90 -5.30 5.62 -21.33
C LEU A 90 -5.27 4.08 -21.42
N ARG A 91 -6.24 3.41 -20.82
CA ARG A 91 -6.34 1.94 -20.77
C ARG A 91 -5.06 1.26 -20.28
N TRP A 92 -4.36 1.90 -19.37
CA TRP A 92 -3.18 1.35 -18.71
C TRP A 92 -3.53 0.23 -17.75
N LEU A 93 -4.75 0.28 -17.22
CA LEU A 93 -5.32 -0.72 -16.31
C LEU A 93 -6.67 -1.22 -16.87
N PRO A 94 -7.04 -2.48 -16.57
CA PRO A 94 -8.37 -2.99 -16.90
C PRO A 94 -9.47 -2.16 -16.23
N ILE A 95 -10.59 -1.97 -16.93
CA ILE A 95 -11.78 -1.30 -16.37
C ILE A 95 -12.26 -2.08 -15.13
N GLY A 96 -12.53 -1.36 -14.04
CA GLY A 96 -12.96 -1.94 -12.76
C GLY A 96 -11.80 -2.40 -11.87
N THR A 97 -10.57 -1.99 -12.17
CA THR A 97 -9.41 -2.25 -11.28
C THR A 97 -9.57 -1.51 -9.96
N HIS A 98 -10.15 -0.30 -9.96
CA HIS A 98 -10.35 0.51 -8.78
C HIS A 98 -11.82 0.78 -8.49
N GLU A 99 -12.20 0.65 -7.24
CA GLU A 99 -13.50 1.02 -6.69
C GLU A 99 -13.31 2.28 -5.81
N TRP A 100 -13.79 3.44 -6.27
CA TRP A 100 -13.58 4.70 -5.56
C TRP A 100 -14.07 4.69 -4.10
N ASP A 101 -15.11 3.91 -3.81
CA ASP A 101 -15.65 3.78 -2.44
C ASP A 101 -14.65 3.13 -1.48
N LYS A 102 -13.72 2.35 -1.99
CA LYS A 102 -12.66 1.69 -1.22
C LYS A 102 -11.42 2.56 -1.01
N PHE A 103 -11.35 3.72 -1.65
CA PHE A 103 -10.22 4.64 -1.46
C PHE A 103 -10.24 5.19 -0.03
N VAL A 104 -9.07 5.27 0.59
CA VAL A 104 -8.92 5.62 2.00
C VAL A 104 -8.42 7.05 2.12
N LYS A 105 -9.13 7.89 2.92
CA LYS A 105 -8.63 9.24 3.21
C LYS A 105 -7.45 9.15 4.19
N PRO A 106 -6.44 10.07 4.07
CA PRO A 106 -5.31 10.09 4.99
C PRO A 106 -5.68 10.13 6.47
N ASN A 107 -6.69 10.91 6.84
CA ASN A 107 -7.13 11.03 8.24
C ASN A 107 -7.75 9.70 8.73
N ASP A 108 -8.55 9.04 7.90
CA ASP A 108 -9.17 7.75 8.25
C ASP A 108 -8.08 6.68 8.48
N LEU A 109 -7.04 6.67 7.63
CA LEU A 109 -5.89 5.78 7.79
C LEU A 109 -5.14 6.04 9.11
N VAL A 110 -4.89 7.31 9.44
CA VAL A 110 -4.23 7.71 10.69
C VAL A 110 -5.04 7.27 11.90
N ASP A 111 -6.36 7.49 11.87
CA ASP A 111 -7.27 7.13 12.97
C ASP A 111 -7.33 5.61 13.18
N ILE A 112 -7.34 4.83 12.09
CA ILE A 112 -7.29 3.37 12.17
C ILE A 112 -5.96 2.92 12.79
N LEU A 113 -4.82 3.39 12.28
CA LEU A 113 -3.51 2.93 12.73
C LEU A 113 -3.20 3.35 14.16
N LYS A 114 -3.73 4.50 14.61
CA LYS A 114 -3.63 4.97 16.00
C LYS A 114 -4.25 3.99 17.01
N LYS A 115 -5.35 3.31 16.64
CA LYS A 115 -5.97 2.26 17.48
C LYS A 115 -5.02 1.10 17.77
N TYR A 116 -4.01 0.90 16.92
CA TYR A 116 -3.06 -0.20 16.98
C TYR A 116 -1.65 0.25 17.34
N ASP A 117 -1.53 1.32 18.11
CA ASP A 117 -0.27 1.89 18.62
C ASP A 117 0.72 2.27 17.51
N LEU A 118 0.21 2.76 16.38
CA LEU A 118 1.02 3.31 15.30
C LEU A 118 0.85 4.82 15.23
N LYS A 119 1.94 5.55 15.37
CA LYS A 119 1.98 7.00 15.29
C LYS A 119 2.47 7.44 13.92
N LEU A 120 1.76 8.37 13.29
CA LEU A 120 2.20 9.00 12.05
C LEU A 120 3.50 9.76 12.27
N ASP A 121 4.50 9.49 11.44
CA ASP A 121 5.79 10.19 11.37
C ASP A 121 5.82 11.18 10.20
N SER A 122 5.49 10.71 8.98
CA SER A 122 5.36 11.57 7.80
C SER A 122 4.23 11.10 6.88
N LEU A 123 3.74 12.04 6.05
CA LEU A 123 2.69 11.81 5.07
C LEU A 123 2.98 12.66 3.82
N ASP A 124 3.26 12.00 2.71
CA ASP A 124 3.66 12.63 1.47
C ASP A 124 2.80 12.11 0.30
N GLY A 125 2.70 12.90 -0.76
CA GLY A 125 2.17 12.46 -2.06
C GLY A 125 3.26 11.89 -2.94
N MET A 126 2.85 11.22 -4.02
CA MET A 126 3.77 10.72 -5.04
C MET A 126 3.32 11.22 -6.42
N LYS A 127 4.27 11.71 -7.21
CA LYS A 127 4.02 12.16 -8.59
C LYS A 127 4.92 11.43 -9.57
N PHE A 128 4.30 10.91 -10.63
CA PHE A 128 5.03 10.34 -11.75
C PHE A 128 5.46 11.43 -12.73
N ASN A 129 6.75 11.45 -13.07
CA ASN A 129 7.29 12.29 -14.13
C ASN A 129 7.45 11.47 -15.42
N PRO A 130 6.56 11.63 -16.42
CA PRO A 130 6.60 10.80 -17.63
C PRO A 130 7.81 11.09 -18.53
N ILE A 131 8.42 12.28 -18.43
CA ILE A 131 9.60 12.65 -19.24
C ILE A 131 10.83 11.90 -18.75
N LYS A 132 11.01 11.83 -17.41
CA LYS A 132 12.14 11.15 -16.78
C LYS A 132 11.84 9.68 -16.44
N ASN A 133 10.59 9.24 -16.60
CA ASN A 133 10.10 7.91 -16.20
C ASN A 133 10.43 7.57 -14.73
N GLU A 134 10.21 8.52 -13.83
CA GLU A 134 10.53 8.38 -12.41
C GLU A 134 9.39 8.86 -11.50
N TRP A 135 9.31 8.28 -10.31
CA TRP A 135 8.43 8.72 -9.24
C TRP A 135 9.15 9.67 -8.29
N ASN A 136 8.48 10.74 -7.90
CA ASN A 136 9.01 11.75 -6.98
C ASN A 136 8.06 11.95 -5.81
N ILE A 137 8.62 12.17 -4.62
CA ILE A 137 7.88 12.59 -3.45
C ILE A 137 7.35 14.02 -3.67
N SER A 138 6.14 14.28 -3.22
CA SER A 138 5.43 15.54 -3.41
C SER A 138 4.61 15.90 -2.18
N SER A 139 4.41 17.19 -1.94
CA SER A 139 3.44 17.66 -0.93
C SER A 139 1.97 17.51 -1.38
N ASP A 140 1.72 17.34 -2.68
CA ASP A 140 0.38 17.13 -3.21
C ASP A 140 -0.09 15.68 -3.02
N ARG A 141 -1.00 15.48 -2.09
CA ARG A 141 -1.62 14.20 -1.72
C ARG A 141 -3.01 14.01 -2.31
N SER A 142 -3.37 14.80 -3.30
CA SER A 142 -4.73 14.82 -3.83
C SER A 142 -5.10 13.60 -4.68
N VAL A 143 -4.13 12.84 -5.19
CA VAL A 143 -4.37 11.63 -5.99
C VAL A 143 -4.01 10.38 -5.17
N ASN A 144 -2.78 10.32 -4.71
CA ASN A 144 -2.23 9.23 -3.91
C ASN A 144 -1.39 9.80 -2.76
N TYR A 145 -1.07 8.96 -1.81
CA TYR A 145 -0.18 9.32 -0.72
C TYR A 145 0.55 8.10 -0.15
N ILE A 146 1.67 8.37 0.52
CA ILE A 146 2.40 7.39 1.31
C ILE A 146 2.56 7.92 2.73
N GLY A 147 2.13 7.13 3.70
CA GLY A 147 2.31 7.41 5.13
C GLY A 147 3.40 6.52 5.72
N LYS A 148 4.27 7.12 6.54
CA LYS A 148 5.22 6.42 7.41
C LYS A 148 4.71 6.47 8.83
N PHE A 149 4.60 5.31 9.47
CA PHE A 149 4.10 5.16 10.83
C PHE A 149 5.11 4.40 11.69
N ILE A 150 5.23 4.77 12.96
CA ILE A 150 6.13 4.13 13.92
C ILE A 150 5.31 3.43 14.99
N LYS A 151 5.62 2.16 15.26
CA LYS A 151 5.00 1.36 16.30
C LYS A 151 5.52 1.82 17.67
N ILE A 152 4.62 2.21 18.58
CA ILE A 152 4.94 2.69 19.94
C ILE A 152 5.10 1.51 20.91
#